data_aeba97cbe208e4196b14f3dc1d506e81
#
_entry.id   aeba97cbe208e4196b14f3dc1d506e81
#
_cell.length_a   1.000
_cell.length_b   1.000
_cell.length_c   1.000
_cell.angle_alpha   90.00
_cell.angle_beta   90.00
_cell.angle_gamma   90.00
#
_symmetry.space_group_name_H-M   'P 1'
#
loop_
_entity.id
_entity.type
_entity.pdbx_description
1 polymer ?
#
loop_
_entity_poly.entity_id
_entity_poly.type
_entity_poly.pdbx_seq_one_letter_code
_entity_poly.pdbx_strand_id
1 'polypeptide(L)'
;MVGVGWLVIMDDWLLRGGSLGTALGFLIGGALLLPIGWVYGKLVIAMPDAAGEVAYTSAIFPPAISFATGWMMTLAYFIVCPWEAVAVGRIAAYIFPGLDSMEIYRIAGRPVYLPHLIVGLTLTALLTILNYRGVRLSATFQNWTSFGTLALFVVFVVAGASRGSVTHFPPLFTHAPLVSILLVIQIVPYFMTGFESVGKAAEEAGPDFRAQGFFRAIWMAILIGTLFYACIVGAVAFVAPWRKLTGEKFMTAVAFEQAVGSRWIVNIILAAALLSLFKCFNGNFVAASRLFFALGRRGMIARRAGKVHPRFQTPSSAVLCVGIATGVCMLLGDAILVPVTEVGSVACAIGWAAACAACLALAHWKPDVVSLSAAEKACALFGLVVAVALALMKIVPTVPGHFTMYEWLALAVWSVLGVFAAVAK
;
A
#
# COMPACT_ATOMS: atom_id res chain seq x y z
N MET A 1 -4.06 -0.27 -4.44
CA MET A 1 -3.82 1.17 -4.31
C MET A 1 -4.83 1.86 -3.39
N VAL A 2 -6.13 1.81 -3.60
CA VAL A 2 -7.07 2.47 -2.69
C VAL A 2 -7.44 1.51 -1.56
N GLY A 3 -6.86 1.71 -0.37
CA GLY A 3 -7.21 1.04 0.89
C GLY A 3 -8.10 1.91 1.77
N VAL A 4 -8.05 1.75 3.09
CA VAL A 4 -8.88 2.53 4.03
C VAL A 4 -8.12 3.62 4.78
N GLY A 5 -6.90 3.95 4.39
CA GLY A 5 -6.09 5.01 5.04
C GLY A 5 -6.80 6.35 5.11
N TRP A 6 -7.54 6.71 4.07
CA TRP A 6 -8.35 7.94 4.00
C TRP A 6 -9.47 8.04 5.06
N LEU A 7 -9.87 6.92 5.65
CA LEU A 7 -10.80 6.90 6.78
C LEU A 7 -10.07 6.80 8.11
N VAL A 8 -9.06 5.92 8.20
CA VAL A 8 -8.46 5.47 9.46
C VAL A 8 -7.44 6.45 10.01
N ILE A 9 -6.65 7.11 9.14
CA ILE A 9 -5.54 8.01 9.52
C ILE A 9 -5.56 9.35 8.78
N MET A 10 -6.72 9.85 8.42
CA MET A 10 -6.88 11.17 7.81
C MET A 10 -6.35 12.29 8.70
N ASP A 11 -6.51 12.15 10.01
CA ASP A 11 -5.98 13.06 11.02
C ASP A 11 -4.46 13.17 10.96
N ASP A 12 -3.74 12.04 10.86
CA ASP A 12 -2.27 12.01 10.69
C ASP A 12 -1.85 12.74 9.40
N TRP A 13 -2.55 12.52 8.29
CA TRP A 13 -2.23 13.20 7.04
C TRP A 13 -2.39 14.72 7.12
N LEU A 14 -3.51 15.18 7.67
CA LEU A 14 -3.80 16.61 7.82
C LEU A 14 -2.88 17.26 8.87
N LEU A 15 -2.50 16.54 9.93
CA LEU A 15 -1.51 17.02 10.91
C LEU A 15 -0.11 17.18 10.30
N ARG A 16 0.27 16.36 9.32
CA ARG A 16 1.54 16.48 8.59
C ARG A 16 1.55 17.65 7.63
N GLY A 17 0.51 17.74 6.81
CA GLY A 17 0.52 18.62 5.64
C GLY A 17 -0.32 19.89 5.78
N GLY A 18 -1.34 19.91 6.63
CA GLY A 18 -2.45 20.83 6.51
C GLY A 18 -3.37 20.45 5.34
N SER A 19 -4.43 21.19 5.10
CA SER A 19 -5.38 20.87 4.05
C SER A 19 -4.78 20.91 2.65
N LEU A 20 -4.13 22.00 2.30
CA LEU A 20 -3.53 22.20 0.98
C LEU A 20 -2.22 21.43 0.83
N GLY A 21 -1.36 21.46 1.87
CA GLY A 21 -0.09 20.74 1.83
C GLY A 21 -0.27 19.23 1.68
N THR A 22 -1.31 18.65 2.29
CA THR A 22 -1.63 17.21 2.14
C THR A 22 -2.14 16.91 0.73
N ALA A 23 -3.06 17.71 0.19
CA ALA A 23 -3.55 17.52 -1.17
C ALA A 23 -2.42 17.65 -2.21
N LEU A 24 -1.58 18.68 -2.08
CA LEU A 24 -0.41 18.87 -2.95
C LEU A 24 0.62 17.76 -2.77
N GLY A 25 0.84 17.26 -1.55
CA GLY A 25 1.73 16.14 -1.28
C GLY A 25 1.32 14.87 -2.03
N PHE A 26 0.04 14.53 -2.05
CA PHE A 26 -0.48 13.40 -2.85
C PHE A 26 -0.41 13.69 -4.35
N LEU A 27 -0.74 14.88 -4.82
CA LEU A 27 -0.66 15.25 -6.25
C LEU A 27 0.78 15.18 -6.77
N ILE A 28 1.70 15.84 -6.07
CA ILE A 28 3.12 15.88 -6.46
C ILE A 28 3.73 14.49 -6.29
N GLY A 29 3.50 13.83 -5.16
CA GLY A 29 4.00 12.48 -4.91
C GLY A 29 3.52 11.48 -5.95
N GLY A 30 2.24 11.51 -6.32
CA GLY A 30 1.70 10.68 -7.39
C GLY A 30 2.30 10.99 -8.76
N ALA A 31 2.51 12.28 -9.07
CA ALA A 31 3.18 12.68 -10.32
C ALA A 31 4.63 12.17 -10.38
N LEU A 32 5.36 12.19 -9.26
CA LEU A 32 6.70 11.66 -9.14
C LEU A 32 6.77 10.13 -9.35
N LEU A 33 5.65 9.40 -9.18
CA LEU A 33 5.59 7.96 -9.44
C LEU A 33 5.38 7.63 -10.93
N LEU A 34 4.96 8.57 -11.78
CA LEU A 34 4.70 8.30 -13.20
C LEU A 34 5.92 7.75 -13.95
N PRO A 35 7.14 8.30 -13.78
CA PRO A 35 8.36 7.73 -14.38
C PRO A 35 8.65 6.31 -13.90
N ILE A 36 8.41 6.03 -12.61
CA ILE A 36 8.57 4.68 -12.05
C ILE A 36 7.55 3.73 -12.67
N GLY A 37 6.27 4.13 -12.74
CA GLY A 37 5.21 3.37 -13.42
C GLY A 37 5.52 3.11 -14.89
N TRP A 38 6.16 4.08 -15.57
CA TRP A 38 6.63 3.91 -16.94
C TRP A 38 7.70 2.80 -17.04
N VAL A 39 8.67 2.79 -16.12
CA VAL A 39 9.70 1.74 -16.05
C VAL A 39 9.06 0.37 -15.86
N TYR A 40 8.11 0.25 -14.92
CA TYR A 40 7.39 -1.02 -14.73
C TYR A 40 6.63 -1.46 -15.98
N GLY A 41 6.00 -0.53 -16.67
CA GLY A 41 5.33 -0.81 -17.96
C GLY A 41 6.29 -1.39 -19.00
N LYS A 42 7.48 -0.81 -19.13
CA LYS A 42 8.53 -1.33 -20.03
C LYS A 42 9.03 -2.71 -19.61
N LEU A 43 9.30 -2.91 -18.32
CA LEU A 43 9.82 -4.18 -17.81
C LEU A 43 8.79 -5.31 -17.95
N VAL A 44 7.52 -5.05 -17.67
CA VAL A 44 6.45 -6.06 -17.83
C VAL A 44 6.31 -6.50 -19.30
N ILE A 45 6.44 -5.57 -20.24
CA ILE A 45 6.39 -5.90 -21.67
C ILE A 45 7.58 -6.74 -22.09
N ALA A 46 8.79 -6.39 -21.60
CA ALA A 46 10.04 -7.06 -21.97
C ALA A 46 10.20 -8.42 -21.26
N MET A 47 9.70 -8.53 -20.03
CA MET A 47 9.89 -9.68 -19.14
C MET A 47 8.59 -9.95 -18.35
N PRO A 48 7.58 -10.57 -18.95
CA PRO A 48 6.31 -10.90 -18.32
C PRO A 48 6.45 -12.08 -17.34
N ASP A 49 7.01 -11.83 -16.15
CA ASP A 49 7.28 -12.83 -15.11
C ASP A 49 6.55 -12.42 -13.82
N ALA A 50 5.80 -13.34 -13.22
CA ALA A 50 5.04 -13.11 -11.99
C ALA A 50 5.92 -12.78 -10.77
N ALA A 51 7.22 -13.07 -10.82
CA ALA A 51 8.17 -12.66 -9.79
C ALA A 51 8.50 -11.15 -9.83
N GLY A 52 8.07 -10.42 -10.91
CA GLY A 52 8.22 -8.98 -11.01
C GLY A 52 9.66 -8.51 -10.77
N GLU A 53 9.86 -7.70 -9.74
CA GLU A 53 11.16 -7.08 -9.40
C GLU A 53 12.28 -8.11 -9.20
N VAL A 54 11.95 -9.30 -8.66
CA VAL A 54 12.91 -10.39 -8.48
C VAL A 54 13.38 -10.91 -9.85
N ALA A 55 12.49 -11.01 -10.83
CA ALA A 55 12.83 -11.43 -12.17
C ALA A 55 13.73 -10.37 -12.84
N TYR A 56 13.36 -9.11 -12.78
CA TYR A 56 14.10 -8.00 -13.40
C TYR A 56 15.50 -7.87 -12.83
N THR A 57 15.63 -7.92 -11.51
CA THR A 57 16.94 -7.81 -10.85
C THR A 57 17.81 -9.06 -11.04
N SER A 58 17.23 -10.26 -11.03
CA SER A 58 17.96 -11.51 -11.26
C SER A 58 18.53 -11.63 -12.68
N ALA A 59 17.95 -10.91 -13.63
CA ALA A 59 18.44 -10.91 -15.02
C ALA A 59 19.76 -10.18 -15.18
N ILE A 60 20.13 -9.29 -14.23
CA ILE A 60 21.26 -8.38 -14.40
C ILE A 60 22.14 -8.21 -13.14
N PHE A 61 21.60 -8.39 -11.94
CA PHE A 61 22.30 -8.17 -10.69
C PHE A 61 22.64 -9.49 -9.97
N PRO A 62 23.65 -9.50 -9.07
CA PRO A 62 23.96 -10.65 -8.23
C PRO A 62 22.77 -11.13 -7.40
N PRO A 63 22.73 -12.43 -7.04
CA PRO A 63 21.62 -13.02 -6.28
C PRO A 63 21.28 -12.30 -4.97
N ALA A 64 22.27 -11.73 -4.28
CA ALA A 64 22.06 -10.98 -3.04
C ALA A 64 21.20 -9.72 -3.25
N ILE A 65 21.42 -8.97 -4.33
CA ILE A 65 20.62 -7.78 -4.67
C ILE A 65 19.20 -8.19 -5.04
N SER A 66 19.05 -9.25 -5.84
CA SER A 66 17.75 -9.77 -6.23
C SER A 66 16.96 -10.28 -5.04
N PHE A 67 17.63 -10.96 -4.10
CA PHE A 67 17.02 -11.38 -2.84
C PHE A 67 16.58 -10.19 -2.00
N ALA A 68 17.46 -9.21 -1.77
CA ALA A 68 17.14 -8.03 -0.98
C ALA A 68 15.96 -7.26 -1.59
N THR A 69 15.93 -7.10 -2.92
CA THR A 69 14.81 -6.47 -3.63
C THR A 69 13.50 -7.23 -3.39
N GLY A 70 13.50 -8.54 -3.62
CA GLY A 70 12.31 -9.37 -3.43
C GLY A 70 11.85 -9.43 -1.97
N TRP A 71 12.80 -9.43 -1.02
CA TRP A 71 12.51 -9.42 0.40
C TRP A 71 11.86 -8.11 0.85
N MET A 72 12.38 -6.97 0.39
CA MET A 72 11.80 -5.65 0.67
C MET A 72 10.43 -5.48 0.00
N MET A 73 10.25 -5.93 -1.25
CA MET A 73 8.94 -5.90 -1.90
C MET A 73 7.94 -6.86 -1.26
N THR A 74 8.40 -7.99 -0.70
CA THR A 74 7.53 -8.85 0.12
C THR A 74 7.05 -8.10 1.35
N LEU A 75 7.93 -7.33 2.03
CA LEU A 75 7.54 -6.47 3.14
C LEU A 75 6.51 -5.43 2.71
N ALA A 76 6.76 -4.75 1.59
CA ALA A 76 5.88 -3.68 1.08
C ALA A 76 4.42 -4.14 0.92
N TYR A 77 4.20 -5.36 0.44
CA TYR A 77 2.85 -5.93 0.35
C TYR A 77 2.37 -6.56 1.66
N PHE A 78 3.25 -7.29 2.35
CA PHE A 78 2.91 -7.99 3.57
C PHE A 78 2.42 -7.03 4.65
N ILE A 79 3.12 -5.91 4.83
CA ILE A 79 2.87 -4.97 5.94
C ILE A 79 1.47 -4.30 5.85
N VAL A 80 0.87 -4.28 4.66
CA VAL A 80 -0.51 -3.82 4.46
C VAL A 80 -1.52 -4.80 5.09
N CYS A 81 -1.22 -6.10 5.11
CA CYS A 81 -2.15 -7.10 5.61
C CYS A 81 -2.50 -6.93 7.10
N PRO A 82 -1.54 -6.86 8.05
CA PRO A 82 -1.86 -6.59 9.45
C PRO A 82 -2.47 -5.19 9.67
N TRP A 83 -2.09 -4.20 8.86
CA TRP A 83 -2.69 -2.87 8.90
C TRP A 83 -4.20 -2.91 8.63
N GLU A 84 -4.61 -3.58 7.55
CA GLU A 84 -6.03 -3.74 7.20
C GLU A 84 -6.77 -4.64 8.21
N ALA A 85 -6.10 -5.64 8.77
CA ALA A 85 -6.66 -6.51 9.80
C ALA A 85 -6.95 -5.75 11.11
N VAL A 86 -6.11 -4.78 11.49
CA VAL A 86 -6.37 -3.87 12.62
C VAL A 86 -7.49 -2.88 12.25
N ALA A 87 -7.45 -2.32 11.05
CA ALA A 87 -8.42 -1.33 10.60
C ALA A 87 -9.85 -1.87 10.59
N VAL A 88 -10.08 -3.14 10.21
CA VAL A 88 -11.43 -3.72 10.23
C VAL A 88 -11.99 -3.82 11.64
N GLY A 89 -11.16 -4.13 12.64
CA GLY A 89 -11.57 -4.13 14.07
C GLY A 89 -12.03 -2.76 14.53
N ARG A 90 -11.29 -1.70 14.15
CA ARG A 90 -11.67 -0.31 14.45
C ARG A 90 -12.97 0.11 13.76
N ILE A 91 -13.17 -0.25 12.50
CA ILE A 91 -14.41 0.04 11.75
C ILE A 91 -15.59 -0.67 12.39
N ALA A 92 -15.41 -1.95 12.76
CA ALA A 92 -16.45 -2.70 13.46
C ALA A 92 -16.82 -2.06 14.81
N ALA A 93 -15.84 -1.60 15.59
CA ALA A 93 -16.09 -0.91 16.86
C ALA A 93 -16.75 0.46 16.68
N TYR A 94 -16.49 1.16 15.59
CA TYR A 94 -17.21 2.40 15.28
C TYR A 94 -18.70 2.15 14.98
N ILE A 95 -19.00 1.04 14.29
CA ILE A 95 -20.40 0.63 14.02
C ILE A 95 -21.07 0.10 15.30
N PHE A 96 -20.33 -0.67 16.08
CA PHE A 96 -20.78 -1.32 17.31
C PHE A 96 -19.88 -0.91 18.48
N PRO A 97 -20.15 0.22 19.16
CA PRO A 97 -19.27 0.75 20.22
C PRO A 97 -19.02 -0.20 21.38
N GLY A 98 -19.89 -1.20 21.59
CA GLY A 98 -19.68 -2.27 22.56
C GLY A 98 -18.44 -3.15 22.31
N LEU A 99 -17.85 -3.09 21.13
CA LEU A 99 -16.60 -3.78 20.82
C LEU A 99 -15.35 -3.08 21.40
N ASP A 100 -15.47 -1.81 21.82
CA ASP A 100 -14.45 -1.11 22.62
C ASP A 100 -14.50 -1.57 24.09
N SER A 101 -14.45 -2.87 24.31
CA SER A 101 -14.55 -3.51 25.63
C SER A 101 -13.49 -4.60 25.74
N MET A 102 -13.27 -5.12 26.97
CA MET A 102 -12.32 -6.19 27.24
C MET A 102 -10.91 -5.82 26.76
N GLU A 103 -10.37 -4.69 27.27
CA GLU A 103 -8.97 -4.33 27.07
C GLU A 103 -8.08 -5.45 27.65
N ILE A 104 -7.18 -6.01 26.83
CA ILE A 104 -6.29 -7.09 27.25
C ILE A 104 -4.93 -6.52 27.67
N TYR A 105 -4.40 -5.59 26.89
CA TYR A 105 -3.11 -4.95 27.13
C TYR A 105 -3.01 -3.62 26.39
N ARG A 106 -1.91 -2.88 26.61
CA ARG A 106 -1.58 -1.64 25.89
C ARG A 106 -0.22 -1.75 25.21
N ILE A 107 -0.13 -1.20 24.00
CA ILE A 107 1.13 -1.04 23.26
C ILE A 107 1.28 0.43 22.88
N ALA A 108 2.42 1.01 23.22
CA ALA A 108 2.69 2.45 23.00
C ALA A 108 1.54 3.36 23.51
N GLY A 109 0.97 3.02 24.67
CA GLY A 109 -0.15 3.74 25.29
C GLY A 109 -1.52 3.52 24.65
N ARG A 110 -1.63 2.77 23.55
CA ARG A 110 -2.89 2.47 22.86
C ARG A 110 -3.48 1.15 23.37
N PRO A 111 -4.78 1.11 23.74
CA PRO A 111 -5.42 -0.10 24.21
C PRO A 111 -5.62 -1.11 23.07
N VAL A 112 -5.47 -2.40 23.40
CA VAL A 112 -5.82 -3.51 22.49
C VAL A 112 -7.00 -4.26 23.08
N TYR A 113 -8.08 -4.26 22.34
CA TYR A 113 -9.35 -4.88 22.74
C TYR A 113 -9.51 -6.26 22.14
N LEU A 114 -9.96 -7.24 22.95
CA LEU A 114 -10.21 -8.62 22.48
C LEU A 114 -11.18 -8.68 21.28
N PRO A 115 -12.33 -7.97 21.27
CA PRO A 115 -13.23 -8.01 20.12
C PRO A 115 -12.59 -7.53 18.82
N HIS A 116 -11.72 -6.49 18.85
CA HIS A 116 -10.99 -6.03 17.66
C HIS A 116 -10.07 -7.13 17.11
N LEU A 117 -9.36 -7.83 18.00
CA LEU A 117 -8.49 -8.95 17.61
C LEU A 117 -9.30 -10.08 16.99
N ILE A 118 -10.44 -10.45 17.58
CA ILE A 118 -11.32 -11.51 17.04
C ILE A 118 -11.79 -11.15 15.63
N VAL A 119 -12.27 -9.94 15.39
CA VAL A 119 -12.74 -9.50 14.07
C VAL A 119 -11.62 -9.56 13.04
N GLY A 120 -10.47 -8.99 13.34
CA GLY A 120 -9.35 -8.97 12.39
C GLY A 120 -8.71 -10.33 12.17
N LEU A 121 -8.58 -11.17 13.22
CA LEU A 121 -8.09 -12.56 13.08
C LEU A 121 -9.07 -13.41 12.27
N THR A 122 -10.38 -13.22 12.45
CA THR A 122 -11.40 -13.92 11.66
C THR A 122 -11.29 -13.56 10.19
N LEU A 123 -11.15 -12.28 9.85
CA LEU A 123 -10.95 -11.85 8.46
C LEU A 123 -9.63 -12.39 7.89
N THR A 124 -8.56 -12.34 8.68
CA THR A 124 -7.24 -12.88 8.27
C THR A 124 -7.32 -14.38 8.00
N ALA A 125 -7.97 -15.15 8.88
CA ALA A 125 -8.18 -16.58 8.70
C ALA A 125 -9.04 -16.87 7.46
N LEU A 126 -10.12 -16.13 7.26
CA LEU A 126 -10.97 -16.26 6.08
C LEU A 126 -10.19 -16.02 4.79
N LEU A 127 -9.44 -14.93 4.69
CA LEU A 127 -8.61 -14.64 3.52
C LEU A 127 -7.51 -15.67 3.31
N THR A 128 -6.90 -16.15 4.40
CA THR A 128 -5.90 -17.22 4.34
C THR A 128 -6.52 -18.50 3.77
N ILE A 129 -7.70 -18.92 4.24
CA ILE A 129 -8.40 -20.11 3.74
C ILE A 129 -8.79 -19.95 2.27
N LEU A 130 -9.33 -18.79 1.88
CA LEU A 130 -9.71 -18.50 0.49
C LEU A 130 -8.51 -18.62 -0.45
N ASN A 131 -7.39 -17.99 -0.09
CA ASN A 131 -6.18 -18.02 -0.91
C ASN A 131 -5.49 -19.40 -0.87
N TYR A 132 -5.54 -20.11 0.27
CA TYR A 132 -5.04 -21.48 0.37
C TYR A 132 -5.79 -22.44 -0.54
N ARG A 133 -7.12 -22.33 -0.61
CA ARG A 133 -7.98 -23.14 -1.47
C ARG A 133 -7.97 -22.70 -2.93
N GLY A 134 -7.35 -21.57 -3.25
CA GLY A 134 -7.29 -21.05 -4.62
C GLY A 134 -8.63 -20.52 -5.13
N VAL A 135 -9.50 -20.08 -4.21
CA VAL A 135 -10.76 -19.43 -4.61
C VAL A 135 -10.43 -18.10 -5.25
N ARG A 136 -10.48 -18.06 -6.58
CA ARG A 136 -10.30 -16.81 -7.32
C ARG A 136 -11.55 -15.97 -7.15
N LEU A 137 -11.41 -14.81 -6.52
CA LEU A 137 -12.45 -13.79 -6.62
C LEU A 137 -12.59 -13.43 -8.10
N SER A 138 -13.77 -13.61 -8.66
CA SER A 138 -13.97 -13.40 -10.09
C SER A 138 -13.56 -11.97 -10.47
N ALA A 139 -13.01 -11.80 -11.67
CA ALA A 139 -12.69 -10.48 -12.21
C ALA A 139 -13.91 -9.56 -12.17
N THR A 140 -15.10 -10.10 -12.39
CA THR A 140 -16.38 -9.40 -12.27
C THR A 140 -16.60 -8.86 -10.87
N PHE A 141 -16.37 -9.64 -9.81
CA PHE A 141 -16.49 -9.21 -8.42
C PHE A 141 -15.46 -8.09 -8.09
N GLN A 142 -14.21 -8.25 -8.54
CA GLN A 142 -13.18 -7.21 -8.34
C GLN A 142 -13.52 -5.91 -9.07
N ASN A 143 -14.07 -5.99 -10.26
CA ASN A 143 -14.55 -4.83 -11.01
C ASN A 143 -15.71 -4.14 -10.28
N TRP A 144 -16.75 -4.90 -9.89
CA TRP A 144 -17.89 -4.34 -9.15
C TRP A 144 -17.49 -3.67 -7.85
N THR A 145 -16.59 -4.29 -7.07
CA THR A 145 -16.11 -3.67 -5.81
C THR A 145 -15.27 -2.43 -6.07
N SER A 146 -14.47 -2.40 -7.15
CA SER A 146 -13.66 -1.24 -7.50
C SER A 146 -14.52 -0.07 -7.99
N PHE A 147 -15.40 -0.31 -8.95
CA PHE A 147 -16.32 0.72 -9.44
C PHE A 147 -17.32 1.14 -8.37
N GLY A 148 -17.80 0.21 -7.54
CA GLY A 148 -18.65 0.51 -6.39
C GLY A 148 -17.97 1.47 -5.39
N THR A 149 -16.70 1.20 -5.04
CA THR A 149 -15.93 2.10 -4.17
C THR A 149 -15.78 3.49 -4.79
N LEU A 150 -15.46 3.59 -6.08
CA LEU A 150 -15.34 4.87 -6.77
C LEU A 150 -16.69 5.60 -6.87
N ALA A 151 -17.79 4.88 -7.14
CA ALA A 151 -19.12 5.47 -7.19
C ALA A 151 -19.54 6.03 -5.82
N LEU A 152 -19.33 5.25 -4.74
CA LEU A 152 -19.59 5.71 -3.37
C LEU A 152 -18.72 6.90 -3.00
N PHE A 153 -17.44 6.92 -3.45
CA PHE A 153 -16.56 8.06 -3.29
C PHE A 153 -17.14 9.33 -3.94
N VAL A 154 -17.61 9.23 -5.19
CA VAL A 154 -18.22 10.38 -5.87
C VAL A 154 -19.45 10.86 -5.12
N VAL A 155 -20.30 9.95 -4.64
CA VAL A 155 -21.53 10.30 -3.88
C VAL A 155 -21.17 11.14 -2.65
N PHE A 156 -20.22 10.71 -1.83
CA PHE A 156 -19.93 11.48 -0.63
C PHE A 156 -19.12 12.76 -0.89
N VAL A 157 -18.25 12.80 -1.91
CA VAL A 157 -17.57 14.04 -2.33
C VAL A 157 -18.59 15.08 -2.79
N VAL A 158 -19.55 14.68 -3.62
CA VAL A 158 -20.63 15.57 -4.08
C VAL A 158 -21.52 16.04 -2.91
N ALA A 159 -21.88 15.10 -2.00
CA ALA A 159 -22.63 15.46 -0.80
C ALA A 159 -21.85 16.46 0.09
N GLY A 160 -20.55 16.28 0.23
CA GLY A 160 -19.68 17.22 0.93
C GLY A 160 -19.59 18.59 0.24
N ALA A 161 -19.43 18.59 -1.07
CA ALA A 161 -19.31 19.82 -1.86
C ALA A 161 -20.55 20.73 -1.72
N SER A 162 -21.72 20.16 -1.51
CA SER A 162 -22.99 20.91 -1.31
C SER A 162 -23.11 21.58 0.07
N ARG A 163 -22.28 21.21 1.04
CA ARG A 163 -22.39 21.64 2.45
C ARG A 163 -21.09 22.24 3.01
N GLY A 164 -20.01 22.22 2.26
CA GLY A 164 -18.71 22.70 2.69
C GLY A 164 -18.50 24.20 2.54
N SER A 165 -17.39 24.68 3.09
CA SER A 165 -16.96 26.07 2.97
C SER A 165 -15.44 26.18 2.83
N VAL A 166 -14.98 27.13 2.04
CA VAL A 166 -13.55 27.46 1.92
C VAL A 166 -12.95 27.95 3.26
N THR A 167 -13.80 28.44 4.17
CA THR A 167 -13.37 28.88 5.50
C THR A 167 -12.93 27.74 6.41
N HIS A 168 -13.21 26.47 6.05
CA HIS A 168 -12.80 25.28 6.79
C HIS A 168 -11.38 24.82 6.46
N PHE A 169 -10.79 25.25 5.33
CA PHE A 169 -9.46 24.82 4.92
C PHE A 169 -8.31 25.20 5.87
N PRO A 170 -8.28 26.41 6.49
CA PRO A 170 -7.17 26.76 7.36
C PRO A 170 -7.01 25.84 8.57
N PRO A 171 -5.76 25.56 8.96
CA PRO A 171 -4.50 25.98 8.34
C PRO A 171 -4.21 25.19 7.04
N LEU A 172 -3.78 25.92 6.00
CA LEU A 172 -3.44 25.31 4.70
C LEU A 172 -2.19 24.42 4.78
N PHE A 173 -1.24 24.82 5.64
CA PHE A 173 0.00 24.12 5.93
C PHE A 173 0.22 24.09 7.45
N THR A 174 0.75 22.99 7.97
CA THR A 174 1.05 22.82 9.40
C THR A 174 2.46 23.26 9.76
N HIS A 175 3.35 23.27 8.78
CA HIS A 175 4.73 23.71 8.82
C HIS A 175 4.98 24.69 7.68
N ALA A 176 6.26 25.06 7.43
CA ALA A 176 6.60 25.75 6.19
C ALA A 176 6.07 24.95 4.98
N PRO A 177 5.53 25.61 3.94
CA PRO A 177 4.80 24.93 2.84
C PRO A 177 5.56 23.75 2.24
N LEU A 178 6.85 23.90 1.96
CA LEU A 178 7.68 22.83 1.42
C LEU A 178 7.79 21.63 2.38
N VAL A 179 8.00 21.91 3.69
CA VAL A 179 8.11 20.84 4.71
C VAL A 179 6.79 20.09 4.83
N SER A 180 5.65 20.78 4.87
CA SER A 180 4.32 20.18 4.90
C SER A 180 4.08 19.24 3.72
N ILE A 181 4.45 19.67 2.52
CA ILE A 181 4.32 18.85 1.30
C ILE A 181 5.25 17.64 1.36
N LEU A 182 6.52 17.83 1.76
CA LEU A 182 7.51 16.76 1.84
C LEU A 182 7.13 15.68 2.88
N LEU A 183 6.58 16.07 4.02
CA LEU A 183 6.10 15.13 5.04
C LEU A 183 5.00 14.20 4.51
N VAL A 184 4.19 14.68 3.59
CA VAL A 184 3.14 13.85 2.94
C VAL A 184 3.74 13.02 1.80
N ILE A 185 4.60 13.58 0.96
CA ILE A 185 5.26 12.83 -0.13
C ILE A 185 5.96 11.57 0.42
N GLN A 186 6.53 11.63 1.61
CA GLN A 186 7.22 10.50 2.26
C GLN A 186 6.33 9.29 2.52
N ILE A 187 5.02 9.47 2.69
CA ILE A 187 4.07 8.37 2.93
C ILE A 187 3.33 7.93 1.66
N VAL A 188 3.43 8.71 0.58
CA VAL A 188 2.79 8.38 -0.71
C VAL A 188 3.16 6.97 -1.20
N PRO A 189 4.41 6.47 -1.10
CA PRO A 189 4.75 5.13 -1.56
C PRO A 189 3.87 4.05 -0.96
N TYR A 190 3.59 4.07 0.34
CA TYR A 190 2.72 3.09 0.99
C TYR A 190 1.30 3.11 0.43
N PHE A 191 0.69 4.31 0.29
CA PHE A 191 -0.70 4.43 -0.17
C PHE A 191 -0.87 4.22 -1.66
N MET A 192 0.20 4.42 -2.43
CA MET A 192 0.20 4.26 -3.88
C MET A 192 0.77 2.91 -4.34
N THR A 193 1.25 2.05 -3.42
CA THR A 193 1.70 0.69 -3.76
C THR A 193 0.57 -0.13 -4.39
N GLY A 194 0.93 -1.03 -5.30
CA GLY A 194 0.00 -1.92 -5.99
C GLY A 194 -0.09 -1.68 -7.51
N PHE A 195 0.34 -0.55 -8.06
CA PHE A 195 0.41 -0.37 -9.51
C PHE A 195 1.43 -1.34 -10.15
N GLU A 196 2.50 -1.63 -9.46
CA GLU A 196 3.54 -2.59 -9.85
C GLU A 196 3.06 -4.05 -9.78
N SER A 197 2.01 -4.34 -9.00
CA SER A 197 1.43 -5.68 -8.92
C SER A 197 0.73 -6.12 -10.20
N VAL A 198 0.37 -5.18 -11.06
CA VAL A 198 -0.21 -5.46 -12.39
C VAL A 198 0.72 -6.37 -13.19
N GLY A 199 2.03 -6.17 -13.13
CA GLY A 199 3.03 -7.00 -13.79
C GLY A 199 3.04 -8.45 -13.29
N LYS A 200 2.73 -8.68 -12.00
CA LYS A 200 2.69 -10.01 -11.40
C LYS A 200 1.51 -10.87 -11.88
N ALA A 201 0.53 -10.26 -12.54
CA ALA A 201 -0.56 -10.95 -13.21
C ALA A 201 -0.27 -11.27 -14.69
N ALA A 202 0.92 -10.91 -15.18
CA ALA A 202 1.27 -11.06 -16.60
C ALA A 202 1.27 -12.52 -17.08
N GLU A 203 1.73 -13.46 -16.24
CA GLU A 203 1.69 -14.92 -16.56
C GLU A 203 0.25 -15.48 -16.65
N GLU A 204 -0.73 -14.81 -16.02
CA GLU A 204 -2.13 -15.24 -15.99
C GLU A 204 -2.97 -14.52 -17.07
N ALA A 205 -2.36 -13.61 -17.80
CA ALA A 205 -3.03 -12.89 -18.88
C ALA A 205 -3.36 -13.85 -20.02
N GLY A 206 -4.59 -13.78 -20.54
CA GLY A 206 -5.00 -14.59 -21.67
C GLY A 206 -4.21 -14.23 -22.93
N PRO A 207 -4.18 -15.13 -23.94
CA PRO A 207 -3.40 -14.95 -25.16
C PRO A 207 -3.78 -13.70 -25.96
N ASP A 208 -4.99 -13.18 -25.78
CA ASP A 208 -5.48 -11.96 -26.43
C ASP A 208 -5.10 -10.67 -25.70
N PHE A 209 -4.45 -10.77 -24.52
CA PHE A 209 -4.09 -9.60 -23.74
C PHE A 209 -2.86 -8.91 -24.32
N ARG A 210 -3.08 -7.70 -24.85
CA ARG A 210 -1.98 -6.90 -25.43
C ARG A 210 -1.09 -6.30 -24.35
N ALA A 211 0.22 -6.37 -24.56
CA ALA A 211 1.23 -5.82 -23.63
C ALA A 211 1.00 -4.33 -23.28
N GLN A 212 0.47 -3.53 -24.24
CA GLN A 212 0.08 -2.15 -23.97
C GLN A 212 -1.04 -2.01 -22.92
N GLY A 213 -1.84 -3.06 -22.69
CA GLY A 213 -2.87 -3.09 -21.66
C GLY A 213 -2.28 -2.98 -20.26
N PHE A 214 -1.14 -3.65 -20.00
CA PHE A 214 -0.43 -3.54 -18.72
C PHE A 214 0.06 -2.11 -18.48
N PHE A 215 0.66 -1.50 -19.51
CA PHE A 215 1.14 -0.13 -19.43
C PHE A 215 0.01 0.86 -19.07
N ARG A 216 -1.11 0.76 -19.77
CA ARG A 216 -2.30 1.60 -19.49
C ARG A 216 -2.84 1.35 -18.09
N ALA A 217 -2.91 0.11 -17.64
CA ALA A 217 -3.41 -0.25 -16.31
C ALA A 217 -2.52 0.37 -15.20
N ILE A 218 -1.20 0.31 -15.33
CA ILE A 218 -0.25 0.92 -14.40
C ILE A 218 -0.46 2.43 -14.32
N TRP A 219 -0.51 3.12 -15.47
CA TRP A 219 -0.69 4.57 -15.52
C TRP A 219 -2.04 5.01 -14.97
N MET A 220 -3.12 4.34 -15.37
CA MET A 220 -4.45 4.63 -14.86
C MET A 220 -4.55 4.40 -13.36
N ALA A 221 -3.90 3.35 -12.83
CA ALA A 221 -3.86 3.10 -11.41
C ALA A 221 -3.20 4.25 -10.65
N ILE A 222 -2.03 4.75 -11.12
CA ILE A 222 -1.33 5.89 -10.50
C ILE A 222 -2.20 7.15 -10.58
N LEU A 223 -2.75 7.49 -11.75
CA LEU A 223 -3.55 8.70 -11.93
C LEU A 223 -4.82 8.68 -11.08
N ILE A 224 -5.59 7.58 -11.12
CA ILE A 224 -6.81 7.44 -10.33
C ILE A 224 -6.50 7.49 -8.84
N GLY A 225 -5.45 6.79 -8.37
CA GLY A 225 -5.04 6.82 -6.98
C GLY A 225 -4.63 8.22 -6.52
N THR A 226 -3.84 8.92 -7.31
CA THR A 226 -3.41 10.30 -7.05
C THR A 226 -4.60 11.25 -6.91
N LEU A 227 -5.51 11.22 -7.87
CA LEU A 227 -6.72 12.05 -7.84
C LEU A 227 -7.62 11.67 -6.67
N PHE A 228 -7.80 10.37 -6.41
CA PHE A 228 -8.59 9.91 -5.27
C PHE A 228 -8.08 10.50 -3.95
N TYR A 229 -6.80 10.34 -3.65
CA TYR A 229 -6.24 10.81 -2.38
C TYR A 229 -6.25 12.34 -2.26
N ALA A 230 -5.94 13.07 -3.32
CA ALA A 230 -6.01 14.53 -3.31
C ALA A 230 -7.45 15.03 -3.14
N CYS A 231 -8.41 14.44 -3.85
CA CYS A 231 -9.82 14.83 -3.77
C CYS A 231 -10.43 14.51 -2.41
N ILE A 232 -10.12 13.35 -1.79
CA ILE A 232 -10.68 13.00 -0.49
C ILE A 232 -10.17 13.92 0.61
N VAL A 233 -8.87 14.26 0.60
CA VAL A 233 -8.28 15.22 1.52
C VAL A 233 -8.95 16.59 1.36
N GLY A 234 -9.09 17.06 0.12
CA GLY A 234 -9.78 18.32 -0.18
C GLY A 234 -11.23 18.31 0.29
N ALA A 235 -11.97 17.21 0.04
CA ALA A 235 -13.36 17.08 0.45
C ALA A 235 -13.52 17.11 1.99
N VAL A 236 -12.69 16.38 2.73
CA VAL A 236 -12.74 16.37 4.20
C VAL A 236 -12.44 17.76 4.77
N ALA A 237 -11.40 18.42 4.26
CA ALA A 237 -11.02 19.76 4.73
C ALA A 237 -12.01 20.84 4.31
N PHE A 238 -12.79 20.64 3.23
CA PHE A 238 -13.82 21.55 2.78
C PHE A 238 -15.10 21.42 3.60
N VAL A 239 -15.48 20.18 3.94
CA VAL A 239 -16.75 19.84 4.60
C VAL A 239 -16.81 20.34 6.03
N ALA A 240 -15.70 20.25 6.78
CA ALA A 240 -15.66 20.65 8.19
C ALA A 240 -14.32 21.27 8.57
N PRO A 241 -14.26 22.13 9.63
CA PRO A 241 -13.01 22.70 10.13
C PRO A 241 -12.14 21.60 10.72
N TRP A 242 -11.33 20.98 9.87
CA TRP A 242 -10.61 19.75 10.11
C TRP A 242 -9.76 19.77 11.40
N ARG A 243 -9.20 20.93 11.76
CA ARG A 243 -8.37 21.06 12.97
C ARG A 243 -9.14 20.79 14.26
N LYS A 244 -10.46 21.02 14.26
CA LYS A 244 -11.31 20.72 15.41
C LYS A 244 -11.65 19.24 15.56
N LEU A 245 -11.45 18.49 14.48
CA LEU A 245 -11.75 17.06 14.41
C LEU A 245 -10.52 16.17 14.59
N THR A 246 -9.33 16.78 14.78
CA THR A 246 -8.12 16.01 15.07
C THR A 246 -8.27 15.25 16.39
N GLY A 247 -8.01 13.95 16.36
CA GLY A 247 -8.19 13.05 17.51
C GLY A 247 -9.54 12.33 17.54
N GLU A 248 -10.51 12.72 16.69
CA GLU A 248 -11.76 11.97 16.54
C GLU A 248 -11.52 10.63 15.85
N LYS A 249 -12.20 9.59 16.32
CA LYS A 249 -12.21 8.31 15.62
C LYS A 249 -12.86 8.49 14.25
N PHE A 250 -12.13 8.15 13.19
CA PHE A 250 -12.63 8.30 11.81
C PHE A 250 -13.06 9.71 11.45
N MET A 251 -12.15 10.65 11.59
CA MET A 251 -12.35 12.06 11.29
C MET A 251 -13.13 12.31 9.99
N THR A 252 -12.86 11.54 8.92
CA THR A 252 -13.62 11.64 7.65
C THR A 252 -15.11 11.41 7.85
N ALA A 253 -15.49 10.36 8.57
CA ALA A 253 -16.91 10.05 8.82
C ALA A 253 -17.59 11.12 9.67
N VAL A 254 -16.91 11.57 10.73
CA VAL A 254 -17.40 12.62 11.62
C VAL A 254 -17.59 13.95 10.89
N ALA A 255 -16.62 14.34 10.03
CA ALA A 255 -16.70 15.56 9.23
C ALA A 255 -17.95 15.58 8.34
N PHE A 256 -18.21 14.47 7.64
CA PHE A 256 -19.37 14.36 6.76
C PHE A 256 -20.68 14.24 7.53
N GLU A 257 -20.72 13.56 8.68
CA GLU A 257 -21.91 13.48 9.54
C GLU A 257 -22.34 14.87 10.02
N GLN A 258 -21.38 15.67 10.50
CA GLN A 258 -21.65 17.04 10.94
C GLN A 258 -22.16 17.94 9.81
N ALA A 259 -21.59 17.83 8.62
CA ALA A 259 -21.96 18.68 7.49
C ALA A 259 -23.31 18.30 6.88
N VAL A 260 -23.60 17.03 6.74
CA VAL A 260 -24.84 16.54 6.12
C VAL A 260 -26.00 16.47 7.12
N GLY A 261 -25.68 16.34 8.42
CA GLY A 261 -26.69 16.25 9.49
C GLY A 261 -27.43 14.90 9.47
N SER A 262 -26.86 13.86 8.89
CA SER A 262 -27.50 12.56 8.78
C SER A 262 -26.52 11.40 8.76
N ARG A 263 -26.84 10.34 9.49
CA ARG A 263 -26.02 9.13 9.57
C ARG A 263 -25.98 8.28 8.29
N TRP A 264 -26.86 8.50 7.33
CA TRP A 264 -26.82 7.74 6.08
C TRP A 264 -25.50 7.93 5.33
N ILE A 265 -24.92 9.15 5.38
CA ILE A 265 -23.63 9.43 4.75
C ILE A 265 -22.50 8.65 5.40
N VAL A 266 -22.55 8.51 6.74
CA VAL A 266 -21.58 7.67 7.48
C VAL A 266 -21.67 6.21 7.01
N ASN A 267 -22.88 5.68 6.85
CA ASN A 267 -23.07 4.31 6.38
C ASN A 267 -22.51 4.09 4.96
N ILE A 268 -22.65 5.08 4.07
CA ILE A 268 -22.05 5.05 2.73
C ILE A 268 -20.52 5.05 2.84
N ILE A 269 -19.94 5.94 3.66
CA ILE A 269 -18.49 6.01 3.88
C ILE A 269 -17.96 4.68 4.42
N LEU A 270 -18.63 4.10 5.42
CA LEU A 270 -18.22 2.83 6.01
C LEU A 270 -18.35 1.66 5.02
N ALA A 271 -19.42 1.64 4.22
CA ALA A 271 -19.58 0.63 3.17
C ALA A 271 -18.46 0.72 2.13
N ALA A 272 -18.13 1.93 1.65
CA ALA A 272 -17.02 2.16 0.73
C ALA A 272 -15.67 1.73 1.35
N ALA A 273 -15.45 2.05 2.62
CA ALA A 273 -14.26 1.67 3.35
C ALA A 273 -14.13 0.15 3.49
N LEU A 274 -15.18 -0.56 3.86
CA LEU A 274 -15.16 -2.03 4.00
C LEU A 274 -14.90 -2.73 2.66
N LEU A 275 -15.53 -2.27 1.57
CA LEU A 275 -15.27 -2.79 0.22
C LEU A 275 -13.80 -2.57 -0.18
N SER A 276 -13.29 -1.36 0.08
CA SER A 276 -11.90 -0.98 -0.20
C SER A 276 -10.91 -1.80 0.61
N LEU A 277 -11.18 -1.97 1.92
CA LEU A 277 -10.37 -2.76 2.85
C LEU A 277 -10.24 -4.20 2.39
N PHE A 278 -11.36 -4.87 2.15
CA PHE A 278 -11.36 -6.27 1.75
C PHE A 278 -10.57 -6.48 0.46
N LYS A 279 -10.77 -5.62 -0.54
CA LYS A 279 -10.05 -5.65 -1.81
C LYS A 279 -8.56 -5.41 -1.63
N CYS A 280 -8.18 -4.38 -0.84
CA CYS A 280 -6.79 -4.02 -0.60
C CYS A 280 -6.06 -5.10 0.18
N PHE A 281 -6.68 -5.63 1.24
CA PHE A 281 -6.12 -6.72 2.04
C PHE A 281 -5.87 -7.94 1.15
N ASN A 282 -6.89 -8.45 0.43
CA ASN A 282 -6.75 -9.62 -0.40
C ASN A 282 -5.69 -9.42 -1.51
N GLY A 283 -5.68 -8.28 -2.17
CA GLY A 283 -4.72 -7.97 -3.22
C GLY A 283 -3.27 -7.99 -2.73
N ASN A 284 -3.00 -7.36 -1.59
CA ASN A 284 -1.66 -7.33 -0.99
C ASN A 284 -1.27 -8.69 -0.41
N PHE A 285 -2.22 -9.43 0.16
CA PHE A 285 -2.00 -10.80 0.65
C PHE A 285 -1.56 -11.73 -0.48
N VAL A 286 -2.23 -11.67 -1.63
CA VAL A 286 -1.86 -12.43 -2.83
C VAL A 286 -0.48 -12.01 -3.34
N ALA A 287 -0.21 -10.71 -3.44
CA ALA A 287 1.07 -10.20 -3.93
C ALA A 287 2.24 -10.61 -3.02
N ALA A 288 2.09 -10.49 -1.70
CA ALA A 288 3.08 -10.94 -0.72
C ALA A 288 3.34 -12.44 -0.83
N SER A 289 2.27 -13.26 -0.89
CA SER A 289 2.38 -14.71 -1.00
C SER A 289 3.07 -15.14 -2.31
N ARG A 290 2.79 -14.48 -3.43
CA ARG A 290 3.44 -14.76 -4.72
C ARG A 290 4.91 -14.40 -4.73
N LEU A 291 5.30 -13.28 -4.16
CA LEU A 291 6.72 -12.92 -4.04
C LEU A 291 7.48 -13.89 -3.13
N PHE A 292 6.89 -14.22 -1.98
CA PHE A 292 7.48 -15.20 -1.08
C PHE A 292 7.66 -16.57 -1.75
N PHE A 293 6.66 -17.00 -2.52
CA PHE A 293 6.72 -18.19 -3.35
C PHE A 293 7.81 -18.11 -4.44
N ALA A 294 7.91 -16.96 -5.13
CA ALA A 294 8.92 -16.75 -6.17
C ALA A 294 10.35 -16.82 -5.62
N LEU A 295 10.59 -16.26 -4.42
CA LEU A 295 11.88 -16.38 -3.72
C LEU A 295 12.20 -17.85 -3.40
N GLY A 296 11.22 -18.63 -2.97
CA GLY A 296 11.37 -20.07 -2.73
C GLY A 296 11.65 -20.87 -4.00
N ARG A 297 10.92 -20.61 -5.10
CA ARG A 297 11.15 -21.25 -6.42
C ARG A 297 12.54 -20.99 -6.97
N ARG A 298 13.06 -19.79 -6.75
CA ARG A 298 14.41 -19.39 -7.19
C ARG A 298 15.51 -19.85 -6.23
N GLY A 299 15.17 -20.59 -5.16
CA GLY A 299 16.13 -21.09 -4.17
C GLY A 299 16.82 -19.97 -3.37
N MET A 300 16.21 -18.80 -3.28
CA MET A 300 16.70 -17.68 -2.48
C MET A 300 16.35 -17.82 -1.00
N ILE A 301 15.27 -18.56 -0.70
CA ILE A 301 14.85 -18.99 0.64
C ILE A 301 14.54 -20.48 0.62
N ALA A 302 14.12 -21.06 1.75
CA ALA A 302 13.80 -22.47 1.87
C ALA A 302 12.87 -22.96 0.73
N ARG A 303 13.27 -24.01 0.04
CA ARG A 303 12.55 -24.56 -1.13
C ARG A 303 11.11 -24.97 -0.84
N ARG A 304 10.77 -25.22 0.44
CA ARG A 304 9.38 -25.49 0.86
C ARG A 304 8.44 -24.33 0.53
N ALA A 305 8.91 -23.08 0.59
CA ALA A 305 8.13 -21.90 0.22
C ALA A 305 7.77 -21.86 -1.28
N GLY A 306 8.59 -22.50 -2.13
CA GLY A 306 8.37 -22.60 -3.57
C GLY A 306 7.53 -23.81 -4.02
N LYS A 307 6.89 -24.55 -3.09
CA LYS A 307 6.05 -25.71 -3.44
C LYS A 307 4.61 -25.29 -3.72
N VAL A 308 4.02 -25.94 -4.73
CA VAL A 308 2.61 -25.81 -5.07
C VAL A 308 1.81 -26.94 -4.40
N HIS A 309 0.65 -26.64 -3.85
CA HIS A 309 -0.23 -27.64 -3.24
C HIS A 309 -0.79 -28.59 -4.30
N PRO A 310 -0.69 -29.93 -4.14
CA PRO A 310 -1.06 -30.89 -5.20
C PRO A 310 -2.53 -30.76 -5.66
N ARG A 311 -3.44 -30.54 -4.69
CA ARG A 311 -4.89 -30.47 -4.96
C ARG A 311 -5.37 -29.07 -5.39
N PHE A 312 -4.88 -28.02 -4.70
CA PHE A 312 -5.41 -26.66 -4.88
C PHE A 312 -4.61 -25.83 -5.89
N GLN A 313 -3.45 -26.31 -6.31
CA GLN A 313 -2.55 -25.61 -7.25
C GLN A 313 -2.17 -24.22 -6.78
N THR A 314 -2.04 -24.03 -5.46
CA THR A 314 -1.72 -22.75 -4.80
C THR A 314 -0.38 -22.82 -4.10
N PRO A 315 0.31 -21.70 -3.88
CA PRO A 315 1.54 -21.62 -3.08
C PRO A 315 1.23 -21.70 -1.58
N SER A 316 0.67 -22.84 -1.14
CA SER A 316 0.06 -23.02 0.18
C SER A 316 0.98 -22.68 1.35
N SER A 317 2.26 -23.04 1.28
CA SER A 317 3.24 -22.69 2.33
C SER A 317 3.44 -21.18 2.45
N ALA A 318 3.54 -20.48 1.32
CA ALA A 318 3.69 -19.03 1.30
C ALA A 318 2.42 -18.33 1.83
N VAL A 319 1.24 -18.82 1.43
CA VAL A 319 -0.07 -18.33 1.91
C VAL A 319 -0.18 -18.47 3.44
N LEU A 320 0.18 -19.64 3.99
CA LEU A 320 0.15 -19.88 5.43
C LEU A 320 1.16 -18.98 6.17
N CYS A 321 2.38 -18.84 5.64
CA CYS A 321 3.37 -17.94 6.25
C CYS A 321 2.86 -16.51 6.33
N VAL A 322 2.30 -15.97 5.26
CA VAL A 322 1.74 -14.60 5.22
C VAL A 322 0.56 -14.48 6.18
N GLY A 323 -0.36 -15.47 6.21
CA GLY A 323 -1.52 -15.46 7.10
C GLY A 323 -1.14 -15.50 8.58
N ILE A 324 -0.23 -16.39 8.96
CA ILE A 324 0.25 -16.51 10.36
C ILE A 324 0.99 -15.23 10.76
N ALA A 325 1.91 -14.74 9.91
CA ALA A 325 2.65 -13.51 10.20
C ALA A 325 1.71 -12.30 10.33
N THR A 326 0.67 -12.21 9.50
CA THR A 326 -0.38 -11.18 9.61
C THR A 326 -1.09 -11.26 10.97
N GLY A 327 -1.52 -12.46 11.39
CA GLY A 327 -2.16 -12.67 12.69
C GLY A 327 -1.26 -12.30 13.88
N VAL A 328 0.04 -12.61 13.80
CA VAL A 328 1.01 -12.24 14.84
C VAL A 328 1.22 -10.71 14.88
N CYS A 329 1.45 -10.07 13.74
CA CYS A 329 1.65 -8.62 13.70
C CYS A 329 0.41 -7.83 14.12
N MET A 330 -0.80 -8.36 13.88
CA MET A 330 -2.05 -7.76 14.31
C MET A 330 -2.17 -7.64 15.83
N LEU A 331 -1.48 -8.48 16.60
CA LEU A 331 -1.43 -8.38 18.08
C LEU A 331 -0.84 -7.05 18.57
N LEU A 332 -0.13 -6.30 17.70
CA LEU A 332 0.36 -4.97 18.01
C LEU A 332 -0.75 -3.90 18.02
N GLY A 333 -1.96 -4.22 17.56
CA GLY A 333 -3.12 -3.33 17.57
C GLY A 333 -2.89 -2.01 16.86
N ASP A 334 -3.56 -0.96 17.32
CA ASP A 334 -3.52 0.39 16.72
C ASP A 334 -2.13 1.03 16.71
N ALA A 335 -1.19 0.51 17.50
CA ALA A 335 0.17 1.05 17.58
C ALA A 335 0.94 0.93 16.26
N ILE A 336 0.57 -0.04 15.39
CA ILE A 336 1.26 -0.23 14.10
C ILE A 336 0.78 0.70 12.98
N LEU A 337 -0.38 1.34 13.12
CA LEU A 337 -1.05 1.99 11.99
C LEU A 337 -0.20 3.08 11.31
N VAL A 338 0.51 3.90 12.07
CA VAL A 338 1.40 4.92 11.51
C VAL A 338 2.78 4.34 11.16
N PRO A 339 3.51 3.66 12.07
CA PRO A 339 4.84 3.11 11.75
C PRO A 339 4.86 2.20 10.53
N VAL A 340 3.81 1.42 10.32
CA VAL A 340 3.69 0.54 9.14
C VAL A 340 3.69 1.33 7.83
N THR A 341 3.04 2.49 7.78
CA THR A 341 3.03 3.31 6.56
C THR A 341 4.42 3.86 6.22
N GLU A 342 5.19 4.14 7.24
CA GLU A 342 6.56 4.66 7.12
C GLU A 342 7.52 3.58 6.59
N VAL A 343 7.55 2.42 7.26
CA VAL A 343 8.40 1.29 6.85
C VAL A 343 7.98 0.75 5.49
N GLY A 344 6.68 0.66 5.23
CA GLY A 344 6.14 0.26 3.93
C GLY A 344 6.56 1.20 2.80
N SER A 345 6.60 2.51 3.06
CA SER A 345 7.07 3.50 2.06
C SER A 345 8.53 3.28 1.68
N VAL A 346 9.40 3.00 2.65
CA VAL A 346 10.82 2.68 2.37
C VAL A 346 10.94 1.36 1.62
N ALA A 347 10.17 0.35 2.00
CA ALA A 347 10.19 -0.94 1.31
C ALA A 347 9.79 -0.82 -0.17
N CYS A 348 8.73 -0.06 -0.47
CA CYS A 348 8.33 0.26 -1.83
C CYS A 348 9.43 1.01 -2.58
N ALA A 349 9.97 2.07 -1.98
CA ALA A 349 10.99 2.91 -2.59
C ALA A 349 12.25 2.12 -2.97
N ILE A 350 12.71 1.20 -2.10
CA ILE A 350 13.84 0.29 -2.39
C ILE A 350 13.52 -0.62 -3.57
N GLY A 351 12.34 -1.23 -3.61
CA GLY A 351 11.92 -2.09 -4.71
C GLY A 351 11.82 -1.34 -6.04
N TRP A 352 11.27 -0.14 -6.02
CA TRP A 352 11.16 0.71 -7.20
C TRP A 352 12.51 1.21 -7.69
N ALA A 353 13.42 1.58 -6.77
CA ALA A 353 14.79 1.93 -7.12
C ALA A 353 15.51 0.76 -7.81
N ALA A 354 15.37 -0.45 -7.27
CA ALA A 354 15.96 -1.65 -7.84
C ALA A 354 15.39 -1.97 -9.23
N ALA A 355 14.08 -1.81 -9.45
CA ALA A 355 13.46 -1.98 -10.76
C ALA A 355 13.96 -0.95 -11.78
N CYS A 356 14.04 0.33 -11.39
CA CYS A 356 14.58 1.39 -12.25
C CYS A 356 16.07 1.14 -12.59
N ALA A 357 16.87 0.76 -11.61
CA ALA A 357 18.29 0.39 -11.82
C ALA A 357 18.42 -0.81 -12.73
N ALA A 358 17.57 -1.85 -12.56
CA ALA A 358 17.56 -3.03 -13.41
C ALA A 358 17.20 -2.67 -14.86
N CYS A 359 16.21 -1.80 -15.07
CA CYS A 359 15.81 -1.33 -16.40
C CYS A 359 16.97 -0.63 -17.12
N LEU A 360 17.65 0.29 -16.44
CA LEU A 360 18.83 0.99 -16.99
C LEU A 360 19.97 0.05 -17.29
N ALA A 361 20.28 -0.87 -16.38
CA ALA A 361 21.35 -1.86 -16.55
C ALA A 361 21.02 -2.84 -17.68
N LEU A 362 19.79 -3.33 -17.80
CA LEU A 362 19.34 -4.17 -18.91
C LEU A 362 19.47 -3.44 -20.24
N ALA A 363 19.06 -2.18 -20.31
CA ALA A 363 19.20 -1.39 -21.53
C ALA A 363 20.65 -1.11 -21.95
N HIS A 364 21.58 -1.21 -21.00
CA HIS A 364 23.01 -1.04 -21.30
C HIS A 364 23.70 -2.37 -21.66
N TRP A 365 23.46 -3.42 -20.87
CA TRP A 365 24.18 -4.70 -20.98
C TRP A 365 23.45 -5.76 -21.80
N LYS A 366 22.12 -5.64 -21.94
CA LYS A 366 21.24 -6.58 -22.65
C LYS A 366 20.22 -5.84 -23.52
N PRO A 367 20.66 -5.05 -24.51
CA PRO A 367 19.77 -4.23 -25.34
C PRO A 367 18.74 -5.04 -26.13
N ASP A 368 19.01 -6.33 -26.34
CA ASP A 368 18.07 -7.27 -26.96
C ASP A 368 16.83 -7.53 -26.09
N VAL A 369 16.95 -7.39 -24.75
CA VAL A 369 15.85 -7.59 -23.81
C VAL A 369 15.10 -6.28 -23.59
N VAL A 370 15.83 -5.19 -23.31
CA VAL A 370 15.27 -3.85 -23.09
C VAL A 370 16.05 -2.85 -23.90
N SER A 371 15.38 -2.17 -24.84
CA SER A 371 15.95 -1.08 -25.60
C SER A 371 15.32 0.25 -25.18
N LEU A 372 16.14 1.24 -24.86
CA LEU A 372 15.74 2.57 -24.43
C LEU A 372 16.39 3.67 -25.26
N SER A 373 15.60 4.60 -25.76
CA SER A 373 16.06 5.87 -26.32
C SER A 373 16.68 6.76 -25.24
N ALA A 374 17.34 7.84 -25.62
CA ALA A 374 17.94 8.80 -24.69
C ALA A 374 16.90 9.41 -23.72
N ALA A 375 15.72 9.78 -24.24
CA ALA A 375 14.63 10.30 -23.41
C ALA A 375 14.09 9.25 -22.42
N GLU A 376 13.97 7.99 -22.84
CA GLU A 376 13.53 6.88 -22.01
C GLU A 376 14.55 6.56 -20.90
N LYS A 377 15.85 6.64 -21.21
CA LYS A 377 16.92 6.52 -20.21
C LYS A 377 16.83 7.65 -19.17
N ALA A 378 16.61 8.89 -19.61
CA ALA A 378 16.42 10.03 -18.72
C ALA A 378 15.20 9.85 -17.81
N CYS A 379 14.07 9.35 -18.33
CA CYS A 379 12.88 9.02 -17.57
C CYS A 379 13.15 7.94 -16.51
N ALA A 380 13.84 6.85 -16.88
CA ALA A 380 14.19 5.78 -15.95
C ALA A 380 15.18 6.24 -14.86
N LEU A 381 16.16 7.08 -15.24
CA LEU A 381 17.09 7.69 -14.29
C LEU A 381 16.38 8.63 -13.32
N PHE A 382 15.46 9.43 -13.80
CA PHE A 382 14.64 10.29 -12.94
C PHE A 382 13.78 9.46 -11.97
N GLY A 383 13.16 8.37 -12.44
CA GLY A 383 12.44 7.42 -11.58
C GLY A 383 13.35 6.80 -10.50
N LEU A 384 14.59 6.44 -10.86
CA LEU A 384 15.58 5.94 -9.90
C LEU A 384 15.92 6.99 -8.85
N VAL A 385 16.19 8.23 -9.26
CA VAL A 385 16.52 9.35 -8.35
C VAL A 385 15.36 9.61 -7.39
N VAL A 386 14.12 9.64 -7.90
CA VAL A 386 12.92 9.81 -7.07
C VAL A 386 12.79 8.69 -6.05
N ALA A 387 12.91 7.43 -6.48
CA ALA A 387 12.78 6.29 -5.55
C ALA A 387 13.87 6.30 -4.47
N VAL A 388 15.12 6.60 -4.83
CA VAL A 388 16.23 6.73 -3.87
C VAL A 388 15.98 7.91 -2.92
N ALA A 389 15.53 9.06 -3.43
CA ALA A 389 15.21 10.23 -2.60
C ALA A 389 14.11 9.91 -1.59
N LEU A 390 13.03 9.22 -2.00
CA LEU A 390 11.95 8.79 -1.10
C LEU A 390 12.45 7.88 0.03
N ALA A 391 13.37 6.96 -0.26
CA ALA A 391 13.99 6.12 0.77
C ALA A 391 14.88 6.94 1.70
N LEU A 392 15.74 7.81 1.15
CA LEU A 392 16.66 8.63 1.93
C LEU A 392 15.94 9.63 2.84
N MET A 393 14.81 10.19 2.41
CA MET A 393 13.99 11.10 3.23
C MET A 393 13.52 10.46 4.53
N LYS A 394 13.39 9.13 4.58
CA LYS A 394 13.02 8.38 5.79
C LYS A 394 14.22 7.95 6.63
N ILE A 395 15.34 7.68 5.99
CA ILE A 395 16.53 7.11 6.66
C ILE A 395 17.43 8.21 7.24
N VAL A 396 17.50 9.39 6.59
CA VAL A 396 18.41 10.46 6.99
C VAL A 396 17.87 11.23 8.19
N PRO A 397 18.55 11.24 9.36
CA PRO A 397 18.01 11.80 10.61
C PRO A 397 17.78 13.32 10.60
N THR A 398 18.40 14.06 9.67
CA THR A 398 18.22 15.52 9.54
C THR A 398 16.95 15.90 8.76
N VAL A 399 16.31 14.95 8.12
CA VAL A 399 15.10 15.19 7.34
C VAL A 399 13.87 15.12 8.25
N PRO A 400 12.99 16.13 8.25
CA PRO A 400 11.74 16.06 8.99
C PRO A 400 10.91 14.82 8.59
N GLY A 401 10.38 14.11 9.56
CA GLY A 401 9.61 12.88 9.32
C GLY A 401 10.45 11.64 9.07
N HIS A 402 11.76 11.67 9.38
CA HIS A 402 12.62 10.48 9.37
C HIS A 402 12.14 9.42 10.39
N PHE A 403 12.63 8.22 10.24
CA PHE A 403 12.31 7.08 11.09
C PHE A 403 12.60 7.35 12.57
N THR A 404 11.65 6.98 13.42
CA THR A 404 11.83 6.87 14.88
C THR A 404 12.39 5.48 15.23
N MET A 405 12.56 5.22 16.52
CA MET A 405 13.07 3.94 17.01
C MET A 405 12.19 2.76 16.57
N TYR A 406 10.86 2.94 16.47
CA TYR A 406 9.93 1.84 16.15
C TYR A 406 10.06 1.37 14.71
N GLU A 407 10.22 2.30 13.76
CA GLU A 407 10.41 1.98 12.35
C GLU A 407 11.77 1.30 12.12
N TRP A 408 12.83 1.80 12.79
CA TRP A 408 14.15 1.16 12.75
C TRP A 408 14.11 -0.26 13.30
N LEU A 409 13.42 -0.48 14.43
CA LEU A 409 13.27 -1.81 15.00
C LEU A 409 12.52 -2.75 14.05
N ALA A 410 11.42 -2.29 13.46
CA ALA A 410 10.65 -3.07 12.50
C ALA A 410 11.49 -3.46 11.27
N LEU A 411 12.26 -2.51 10.72
CA LEU A 411 13.15 -2.77 9.60
C LEU A 411 14.30 -3.71 9.96
N ALA A 412 14.87 -3.57 11.17
CA ALA A 412 15.91 -4.45 11.67
C ALA A 412 15.41 -5.88 11.85
N VAL A 413 14.24 -6.06 12.49
CA VAL A 413 13.61 -7.39 12.64
C VAL A 413 13.37 -8.03 11.28
N TRP A 414 12.81 -7.28 10.31
CA TRP A 414 12.59 -7.79 8.97
C TRP A 414 13.88 -8.18 8.26
N SER A 415 14.93 -7.37 8.40
CA SER A 415 16.24 -7.64 7.81
C SER A 415 16.88 -8.90 8.40
N VAL A 416 16.81 -9.06 9.73
CA VAL A 416 17.29 -10.27 10.43
C VAL A 416 16.53 -11.51 9.96
N LEU A 417 15.19 -11.44 9.88
CA LEU A 417 14.38 -12.53 9.32
C LEU A 417 14.80 -12.86 7.87
N GLY A 418 15.14 -11.85 7.07
CA GLY A 418 15.65 -12.05 5.72
C GLY A 418 16.97 -12.81 5.70
N VAL A 419 17.92 -12.45 6.55
CA VAL A 419 19.20 -13.16 6.65
C VAL A 419 18.96 -14.61 7.06
N PHE A 420 18.13 -14.87 8.08
CA PHE A 420 17.78 -16.23 8.46
C PHE A 420 17.11 -17.01 7.33
N ALA A 421 16.17 -16.40 6.62
CA ALA A 421 15.49 -17.03 5.49
C ALA A 421 16.46 -17.37 4.33
N ALA A 422 17.46 -16.52 4.10
CA ALA A 422 18.49 -16.75 3.08
C ALA A 422 19.49 -17.84 3.47
N VAL A 423 19.79 -18.01 4.77
CA VAL A 423 20.73 -19.03 5.26
C VAL A 423 20.05 -20.38 5.41
N ALA A 424 18.77 -20.43 5.76
CA ALA A 424 17.97 -21.65 5.95
C ALA A 424 17.50 -22.31 4.63
N LYS A 425 18.32 -22.25 3.58
CA LYS A 425 18.02 -22.78 2.23
C LYS A 425 17.85 -24.29 2.20
#